data_e87f7b08484dc8a0c5fab0da50573eb6
#
_entry.id   e87f7b08484dc8a0c5fab0da50573eb6
#
_cell.length_a   1.000
_cell.length_b   1.000
_cell.length_c   1.000
_cell.angle_alpha   90.00
_cell.angle_beta   90.00
_cell.angle_gamma   90.00
#
_symmetry.space_group_name_H-M   'P 1'
#
loop_
_entity.id
_entity.type
_entity.pdbx_description
1 polymer ?
#
loop_
_entity_poly.entity_id
_entity_poly.type
_entity_poly.pdbx_seq_one_letter_code
_entity_poly.pdbx_strand_id
1 'polypeptide(L)'
;GTGGADKPLPDDAFLNISYNFMTPVDADNTRYFWFQHRNSDPENTEMSQQMFEGAKTAFIEDRDILVEVHRGMKESRTKHINLGIDAGAMRFRKMVERRIKDEAGPS
;
A
#
# COMPACT_ATOMS: atom_id res chain seq x y z
N GLY A 1 5.45 8.99 19.69
CA GLY A 1 4.38 8.00 19.56
C GLY A 1 3.35 8.13 20.66
N THR A 2 2.10 7.93 20.32
CA THR A 2 0.92 8.11 21.17
C THR A 2 0.64 6.91 22.10
N GLY A 3 1.54 5.97 22.22
CA GLY A 3 1.48 4.91 23.24
C GLY A 3 0.78 3.61 22.87
N GLY A 4 0.60 3.31 21.58
CA GLY A 4 0.12 2.01 21.06
C GLY A 4 -1.34 1.99 20.65
N ALA A 5 -1.72 0.95 19.92
CA ALA A 5 -3.03 0.81 19.26
C ALA A 5 -4.21 0.69 20.24
N ASP A 6 -3.95 0.38 21.50
CA ASP A 6 -5.00 0.14 22.51
C ASP A 6 -5.41 1.41 23.30
N LYS A 7 -4.75 2.54 23.03
CA LYS A 7 -5.06 3.79 23.69
C LYS A 7 -5.79 4.74 22.76
N PRO A 8 -6.82 5.46 23.26
CA PRO A 8 -7.46 6.49 22.47
C PRO A 8 -6.44 7.56 22.08
N LEU A 9 -6.56 8.07 20.87
CA LEU A 9 -5.74 9.19 20.42
C LEU A 9 -6.11 10.45 21.24
N PRO A 10 -5.14 11.33 21.53
CA PRO A 10 -5.44 12.65 22.06
C PRO A 10 -6.40 13.41 21.13
N ASP A 11 -7.26 14.25 21.69
CA ASP A 11 -8.26 15.03 20.92
C ASP A 11 -7.61 15.99 19.91
N ASP A 12 -6.37 16.40 20.18
CA ASP A 12 -5.55 17.27 19.34
C ASP A 12 -4.58 16.52 18.43
N ALA A 13 -4.69 15.18 18.35
CA ALA A 13 -3.80 14.39 17.52
C ALA A 13 -3.96 14.75 16.04
N PHE A 14 -2.84 15.01 15.36
CA PHE A 14 -2.83 15.13 13.92
C PHE A 14 -3.11 13.78 13.28
N LEU A 15 -4.16 13.73 12.48
CA LEU A 15 -4.53 12.55 11.69
C LEU A 15 -4.35 12.85 10.21
N ASN A 16 -3.60 12.00 9.56
CA ASN A 16 -3.52 11.92 8.10
C ASN A 16 -3.90 10.52 7.67
N ILE A 17 -5.03 10.38 7.00
CA ILE A 17 -5.55 9.10 6.54
C ILE A 17 -5.28 8.98 5.05
N SER A 18 -4.58 7.91 4.67
CA SER A 18 -4.30 7.57 3.28
C SER A 18 -5.21 6.44 2.80
N TYR A 19 -5.83 6.65 1.65
CA TYR A 19 -6.66 5.65 0.97
C TYR A 19 -5.95 5.20 -0.29
N ASN A 20 -5.87 3.90 -0.47
CA ASN A 20 -5.12 3.29 -1.55
C ASN A 20 -5.99 2.24 -2.23
N PHE A 21 -6.20 2.39 -3.54
CA PHE A 21 -7.02 1.49 -4.34
C PHE A 21 -6.18 0.90 -5.46
N MET A 22 -6.10 -0.41 -5.48
CA MET A 22 -5.38 -1.16 -6.51
C MET A 22 -6.39 -1.85 -7.42
N THR A 23 -6.47 -1.41 -8.67
CA THR A 23 -7.38 -1.95 -9.67
C THR A 23 -6.59 -2.76 -10.69
N PRO A 24 -6.74 -4.09 -10.76
CA PRO A 24 -6.05 -4.91 -11.73
C PRO A 24 -6.46 -4.54 -13.16
N VAL A 25 -5.51 -4.48 -14.06
CA VAL A 25 -5.70 -4.24 -15.49
C VAL A 25 -5.47 -5.52 -16.27
N ASP A 26 -4.34 -6.17 -16.00
CA ASP A 26 -3.95 -7.46 -16.57
C ASP A 26 -3.00 -8.19 -15.60
N ALA A 27 -2.37 -9.29 -16.06
CA ALA A 27 -1.47 -10.10 -15.23
C ALA A 27 -0.24 -9.35 -14.70
N ASP A 28 0.17 -8.28 -15.36
CA ASP A 28 1.39 -7.55 -15.07
C ASP A 28 1.15 -6.09 -14.67
N ASN A 29 -0.07 -5.60 -14.84
CA ASN A 29 -0.38 -4.19 -14.66
C ASN A 29 -1.53 -3.97 -13.70
N THR A 30 -1.36 -2.98 -12.84
CA THR A 30 -2.36 -2.51 -11.88
C THR A 30 -2.44 -1.00 -11.95
N ARG A 31 -3.65 -0.44 -11.97
CA ARG A 31 -3.86 0.98 -11.72
C ARG A 31 -3.92 1.22 -10.23
N TYR A 32 -3.17 2.22 -9.79
CA TYR A 32 -3.11 2.63 -8.40
C TYR A 32 -3.68 4.02 -8.25
N PHE A 33 -4.75 4.12 -7.46
CA PHE A 33 -5.39 5.39 -7.12
C PHE A 33 -5.18 5.64 -5.64
N TRP A 34 -4.89 6.87 -5.29
CA TRP A 34 -4.70 7.24 -3.90
C TRP A 34 -5.24 8.65 -3.63
N PHE A 35 -5.67 8.85 -2.41
CA PHE A 35 -5.93 10.17 -1.85
C PHE A 35 -5.69 10.17 -0.34
N GLN A 36 -5.52 11.36 0.20
CA GLN A 36 -5.28 11.57 1.61
C GLN A 36 -6.23 12.64 2.13
N HIS A 37 -6.61 12.52 3.38
CA HIS A 37 -7.25 13.61 4.10
C HIS A 37 -6.67 13.77 5.49
N ARG A 38 -6.72 15.01 6.02
CA ARG A 38 -6.27 15.35 7.35
C ARG A 38 -7.38 16.02 8.16
N ASN A 39 -7.29 15.94 9.47
CA ASN A 39 -8.23 16.56 10.39
C ASN A 39 -7.84 17.99 10.80
N SER A 40 -6.62 18.43 10.45
CA SER A 40 -6.06 19.73 10.84
C SER A 40 -6.02 20.67 9.66
N ASP A 41 -6.43 21.93 9.89
CA ASP A 41 -6.35 23.05 8.95
C ASP A 41 -6.87 22.73 7.53
N PRO A 42 -8.13 22.24 7.38
CA PRO A 42 -8.64 21.72 6.12
C PRO A 42 -8.72 22.77 5.01
N GLU A 43 -8.86 24.04 5.35
CA GLU A 43 -8.94 25.16 4.41
C GLU A 43 -7.57 25.63 3.90
N ASN A 44 -6.47 25.13 4.47
CA ASN A 44 -5.12 25.49 4.06
C ASN A 44 -4.72 24.77 2.77
N THR A 45 -4.94 25.41 1.66
CA THR A 45 -4.66 24.89 0.32
C THR A 45 -3.17 24.72 0.05
N GLU A 46 -2.32 25.57 0.63
CA GLU A 46 -0.86 25.46 0.50
C GLU A 46 -0.35 24.19 1.17
N MET A 47 -0.78 23.94 2.41
CA MET A 47 -0.46 22.69 3.13
C MET A 47 -0.96 21.48 2.36
N SER A 48 -2.17 21.55 1.78
CA SER A 48 -2.71 20.47 0.94
C SER A 48 -1.82 20.17 -0.24
N GLN A 49 -1.36 21.21 -0.94
CA GLN A 49 -0.48 21.06 -2.08
C GLN A 49 0.89 20.47 -1.70
N GLN A 50 1.49 20.95 -0.60
CA GLN A 50 2.77 20.42 -0.11
C GLN A 50 2.66 18.93 0.24
N MET A 51 1.60 18.52 0.95
CA MET A 51 1.35 17.12 1.29
C MET A 51 1.13 16.27 0.04
N PHE A 52 0.38 16.79 -0.93
CA PHE A 52 0.16 16.08 -2.20
C PHE A 52 1.47 15.86 -2.97
N GLU A 53 2.28 16.89 -3.14
CA GLU A 53 3.55 16.76 -3.87
C GLU A 53 4.55 15.83 -3.15
N GLY A 54 4.60 15.87 -1.83
CA GLY A 54 5.41 14.93 -1.05
C GLY A 54 4.96 13.48 -1.23
N ALA A 55 3.67 13.21 -1.10
CA ALA A 55 3.12 11.88 -1.29
C ALA A 55 3.30 11.39 -2.74
N LYS A 56 3.04 12.25 -3.73
CA LYS A 56 3.25 11.95 -5.16
C LYS A 56 4.70 11.56 -5.45
N THR A 57 5.66 12.30 -4.91
CA THR A 57 7.09 11.99 -5.07
C THR A 57 7.41 10.61 -4.52
N ALA A 58 6.99 10.31 -3.28
CA ALA A 58 7.21 9.02 -2.66
C ALA A 58 6.57 7.87 -3.48
N PHE A 59 5.34 8.02 -3.95
CA PHE A 59 4.68 7.00 -4.76
C PHE A 59 5.31 6.81 -6.15
N ILE A 60 5.91 7.84 -6.74
CA ILE A 60 6.67 7.71 -7.98
C ILE A 60 7.95 6.90 -7.74
N GLU A 61 8.68 7.18 -6.68
CA GLU A 61 9.87 6.41 -6.28
C GLU A 61 9.52 4.94 -6.03
N ASP A 62 8.46 4.68 -5.27
CA ASP A 62 7.95 3.33 -5.00
C ASP A 62 7.57 2.60 -6.29
N ARG A 63 6.87 3.27 -7.21
CA ARG A 63 6.51 2.72 -8.52
C ARG A 63 7.75 2.26 -9.29
N ASP A 64 8.76 3.10 -9.35
CA ASP A 64 9.96 2.83 -10.13
C ASP A 64 10.73 1.64 -9.53
N ILE A 65 10.80 1.54 -8.21
CA ILE A 65 11.37 0.38 -7.51
C ILE A 65 10.54 -0.89 -7.79
N LEU A 66 9.22 -0.82 -7.72
CA LEU A 66 8.34 -1.97 -7.95
C LEU A 66 8.45 -2.50 -9.39
N VAL A 67 8.62 -1.62 -10.37
CA VAL A 67 8.86 -2.02 -11.78
C VAL A 67 10.15 -2.81 -11.90
N GLU A 68 11.23 -2.36 -11.27
CA GLU A 68 12.52 -3.07 -11.29
C GLU A 68 12.46 -4.41 -10.53
N VAL A 69 11.77 -4.44 -9.38
CA VAL A 69 11.54 -5.68 -8.63
C VAL A 69 10.75 -6.68 -9.49
N HIS A 70 9.69 -6.23 -10.16
CA HIS A 70 8.87 -7.09 -11.03
C HIS A 70 9.71 -7.66 -12.19
N ARG A 71 10.56 -6.84 -12.82
CA ARG A 71 11.50 -7.29 -13.85
C ARG A 71 12.45 -8.35 -13.32
N GLY A 72 13.09 -8.08 -12.18
CA GLY A 72 14.01 -9.02 -11.53
C GLY A 72 13.34 -10.34 -11.16
N MET A 73 12.09 -10.31 -10.72
CA MET A 73 11.29 -11.51 -10.42
C MET A 73 11.02 -12.35 -11.65
N LYS A 74 10.73 -11.74 -12.81
CA LYS A 74 10.51 -12.45 -14.08
C LYS A 74 11.79 -13.09 -14.61
N GLU A 75 12.93 -12.43 -14.44
CA GLU A 75 14.23 -12.88 -14.91
C GLU A 75 14.89 -13.90 -13.98
N SER A 76 14.53 -13.89 -12.71
CA SER A 76 15.13 -14.76 -11.69
C SER A 76 14.62 -16.19 -11.79
N ARG A 77 15.57 -17.15 -11.83
CA ARG A 77 15.27 -18.59 -11.71
C ARG A 77 15.27 -19.07 -10.26
N THR A 78 15.57 -18.21 -9.30
CA THR A 78 15.64 -18.57 -7.89
C THR A 78 14.29 -18.44 -7.21
N LYS A 79 13.99 -19.38 -6.29
CA LYS A 79 12.78 -19.28 -5.48
C LYS A 79 12.91 -18.11 -4.50
N HIS A 80 11.81 -17.43 -4.27
CA HIS A 80 11.72 -16.41 -3.23
C HIS A 80 12.08 -16.99 -1.85
N ILE A 81 12.97 -16.32 -1.16
CA ILE A 81 13.28 -16.60 0.25
C ILE A 81 12.48 -15.60 1.08
N ASN A 82 11.55 -16.12 1.88
CA ASN A 82 10.79 -15.29 2.81
C ASN A 82 11.54 -15.18 4.13
N LEU A 83 11.68 -13.98 4.63
CA LEU A 83 12.25 -13.69 5.94
C LEU A 83 11.15 -13.57 7.00
N GLY A 84 11.51 -13.64 8.27
CA GLY A 84 10.54 -13.49 9.37
C GLY A 84 9.75 -12.17 9.33
N ILE A 85 10.37 -11.10 8.82
CA ILE A 85 9.74 -9.79 8.65
C ILE A 85 8.64 -9.78 7.56
N ASP A 86 8.64 -10.77 6.66
CA ASP A 86 7.66 -10.88 5.57
C ASP A 86 6.34 -11.54 6.00
N ALA A 87 6.17 -11.82 7.30
CA ALA A 87 4.99 -12.56 7.81
C ALA A 87 3.66 -11.92 7.40
N GLY A 88 3.57 -10.59 7.38
CA GLY A 88 2.37 -9.85 6.93
C GLY A 88 2.07 -10.09 5.45
N ALA A 89 3.07 -9.93 4.59
CA ALA A 89 2.96 -10.15 3.16
C ALA A 89 2.61 -11.62 2.83
N MET A 90 3.20 -12.58 3.55
CA MET A 90 2.88 -14.00 3.40
C MET A 90 1.44 -14.34 3.77
N ARG A 91 0.92 -13.75 4.86
CA ARG A 91 -0.49 -13.91 5.26
C ARG A 91 -1.44 -13.34 4.21
N PHE A 92 -1.12 -12.15 3.71
CA PHE A 92 -1.90 -11.51 2.65
C PHE A 92 -1.95 -12.37 1.38
N ARG A 93 -0.80 -12.88 0.90
CA ARG A 93 -0.75 -13.78 -0.27
C ARG A 93 -1.62 -15.02 -0.08
N LYS A 94 -1.52 -15.69 1.06
CA LYS A 94 -2.36 -16.86 1.38
C LYS A 94 -3.85 -16.52 1.41
N MET A 95 -4.21 -15.34 1.88
CA MET A 95 -5.60 -14.89 1.89
C MET A 95 -6.11 -14.67 0.47
N VAL A 96 -5.34 -14.03 -0.41
CA VAL A 96 -5.67 -13.82 -1.82
C VAL A 96 -5.80 -15.16 -2.55
N GLU A 97 -4.83 -16.08 -2.39
CA GLU A 97 -4.87 -17.41 -2.98
C GLU A 97 -6.13 -18.19 -2.58
N ARG A 98 -6.54 -18.10 -1.32
CA ARG A 98 -7.78 -18.71 -0.84
C ARG A 98 -8.99 -18.11 -1.55
N ARG A 99 -9.08 -16.78 -1.65
CA ARG A 99 -10.17 -16.11 -2.34
C ARG A 99 -10.28 -16.52 -3.81
N ILE A 100 -9.17 -16.59 -4.51
CA ILE A 100 -9.13 -17.04 -5.91
C ILE A 100 -9.65 -18.47 -6.05
N LYS A 101 -9.26 -19.38 -5.13
CA LYS A 101 -9.76 -20.75 -5.13
C LYS A 101 -11.27 -20.84 -4.86
N ASP A 102 -11.75 -20.02 -3.91
CA ASP A 102 -13.18 -19.98 -3.56
C ASP A 102 -14.02 -19.47 -4.75
N GLU A 103 -13.51 -18.50 -5.52
CA GLU A 103 -14.16 -17.97 -6.72
C GLU A 103 -14.17 -18.96 -7.89
N ALA A 104 -13.11 -19.79 -8.01
CA ALA A 104 -13.03 -20.80 -9.07
C ALA A 104 -14.02 -21.96 -8.89
N GLY A 105 -14.65 -22.09 -7.73
CA GLY A 105 -15.60 -23.15 -7.41
C GLY A 105 -14.96 -24.52 -7.17
N PRO A 106 -15.72 -25.50 -6.70
CA PRO A 106 -15.23 -26.87 -6.56
C PRO A 106 -14.99 -27.47 -7.95
N SER A 107 -13.78 -27.97 -8.16
CA SER A 107 -13.38 -28.73 -9.35
C SER A 107 -14.10 -30.05 -9.41
#